data_bd2ec42287777ed17943579fb9d8caa1
#
_entry.id   bd2ec42287777ed17943579fb9d8caa1
#
_cell.length_a   1.000
_cell.length_b   1.000
_cell.length_c   1.000
_cell.angle_alpha   90.00
_cell.angle_beta   90.00
_cell.angle_gamma   90.00
#
_symmetry.space_group_name_H-M   'P 1'
#
loop_
_entity.id
_entity.type
_entity.pdbx_description
1 polymer ?
#
loop_
_entity_poly.entity_id
_entity_poly.type
_entity_poly.pdbx_seq_one_letter_code
_entity_poly.pdbx_strand_id
1 'polypeptide(L)'
;ASDVYKRQIIDLRGNVVAFGGRILTNEKPKYINTSDTPVYHKSSGLFAMNFAKNALENDRIILAEGYMDVISLHKAGIENAIASLGTALTAEQARIIARYAKEVVICYDSDEAGQKAAQRAIPILRGAGLLVRVMAVPGNKDPDEFINACGDEGAARFRRLIEQSGNDVEYRLAKLKSGYDLSNENGRIQYLMAAVELLAGLENAIERDVYVSRLSQELNVDKNAILQQMSVSVRKKARAAQRQQQR
;
A
#
# COMPACT_ATOMS: atom_id res chain seq x y z
N ALA A 1 -30.70 17.20 -14.32
CA ALA A 1 -30.05 15.88 -14.11
C ALA A 1 -28.57 16.10 -14.13
N SER A 2 -27.90 15.89 -13.02
CA SER A 2 -26.47 16.07 -12.96
C SER A 2 -25.77 14.96 -13.74
N ASP A 3 -24.84 15.30 -14.63
CA ASP A 3 -23.98 14.40 -15.36
C ASP A 3 -22.99 13.75 -14.37
N VAL A 4 -23.45 12.72 -13.66
CA VAL A 4 -22.69 12.01 -12.64
C VAL A 4 -22.80 10.51 -12.90
N TYR A 5 -21.67 9.84 -13.03
CA TYR A 5 -21.63 8.39 -12.93
C TYR A 5 -21.88 7.98 -11.48
N LYS A 6 -22.99 7.29 -11.24
CA LYS A 6 -23.35 6.75 -9.92
C LYS A 6 -22.96 5.29 -9.82
N ARG A 7 -22.34 4.91 -8.71
CA ARG A 7 -21.95 3.53 -8.39
C ARG A 7 -22.54 3.13 -7.05
N GLN A 8 -23.04 1.93 -6.96
CA GLN A 8 -23.49 1.33 -5.72
C GLN A 8 -22.26 0.90 -4.90
N ILE A 9 -22.30 1.17 -3.61
CA ILE A 9 -21.36 0.63 -2.63
C ILE A 9 -22.10 -0.51 -1.93
N ILE A 10 -21.54 -1.71 -2.05
CA ILE A 10 -22.18 -2.95 -1.64
C ILE A 10 -21.39 -3.51 -0.45
N ASP A 11 -22.09 -3.90 0.61
CA ASP A 11 -21.50 -4.51 1.79
C ASP A 11 -21.07 -5.97 1.55
N LEU A 12 -20.40 -6.58 2.52
CA LEU A 12 -19.95 -7.97 2.43
C LEU A 12 -21.08 -9.01 2.29
N ARG A 13 -22.33 -8.62 2.59
CA ARG A 13 -23.52 -9.47 2.47
C ARG A 13 -24.24 -9.32 1.14
N GLY A 14 -23.83 -8.35 0.32
CA GLY A 14 -24.45 -8.08 -0.97
C GLY A 14 -25.51 -6.97 -0.94
N ASN A 15 -25.71 -6.27 0.17
CA ASN A 15 -26.68 -5.19 0.28
C ASN A 15 -26.08 -3.88 -0.23
N VAL A 16 -26.86 -3.08 -0.95
CA VAL A 16 -26.48 -1.72 -1.32
C VAL A 16 -26.63 -0.83 -0.10
N VAL A 17 -25.52 -0.29 0.40
CA VAL A 17 -25.48 0.53 1.64
C VAL A 17 -25.18 1.99 1.40
N ALA A 18 -24.62 2.33 0.23
CA ALA A 18 -24.25 3.70 -0.13
C ALA A 18 -24.08 3.86 -1.66
N PHE A 19 -23.81 5.08 -2.09
CA PHE A 19 -23.52 5.42 -3.48
C PHE A 19 -22.27 6.28 -3.58
N GLY A 20 -21.44 6.01 -4.57
CA GLY A 20 -20.36 6.87 -5.02
C GLY A 20 -20.72 7.51 -6.36
N GLY A 21 -20.30 8.74 -6.59
CA GLY A 21 -20.48 9.42 -7.85
C GLY A 21 -19.22 10.10 -8.33
N ARG A 22 -18.96 10.10 -9.64
CA ARG A 22 -17.92 10.90 -10.28
C ARG A 22 -18.59 11.95 -11.17
N ILE A 23 -18.25 13.22 -10.96
CA ILE A 23 -18.71 14.31 -11.79
C ILE A 23 -18.02 14.24 -13.15
N LEU A 24 -18.78 14.39 -14.24
CA LEU A 24 -18.26 14.36 -15.62
C LEU A 24 -17.77 15.74 -16.10
N THR A 25 -18.07 16.78 -15.35
CA THR A 25 -17.60 18.14 -15.61
C THR A 25 -16.27 18.40 -14.91
N ASN A 26 -15.62 19.55 -15.25
CA ASN A 26 -14.38 19.97 -14.60
C ASN A 26 -14.57 20.60 -13.21
N GLU A 27 -15.77 20.51 -12.65
CA GLU A 27 -16.09 21.04 -11.32
C GLU A 27 -15.47 20.20 -10.20
N LYS A 28 -15.24 20.82 -9.04
CA LYS A 28 -14.78 20.14 -7.82
C LYS A 28 -15.92 20.06 -6.80
N PRO A 29 -16.00 18.97 -6.01
CA PRO A 29 -15.10 17.83 -5.94
C PRO A 29 -15.36 16.81 -7.06
N LYS A 30 -14.30 16.22 -7.64
CA LYS A 30 -14.38 15.24 -8.73
C LYS A 30 -15.18 13.97 -8.36
N TYR A 31 -15.16 13.60 -7.09
CA TYR A 31 -15.89 12.46 -6.53
C TYR A 31 -16.78 12.89 -5.38
N ILE A 32 -17.99 12.35 -5.38
CA ILE A 32 -18.99 12.54 -4.31
C ILE A 32 -19.36 11.17 -3.79
N ASN A 33 -19.14 10.91 -2.51
CA ASN A 33 -19.53 9.68 -1.85
C ASN A 33 -20.57 9.99 -0.76
N THR A 34 -21.50 9.06 -0.56
CA THR A 34 -22.46 9.12 0.55
C THR A 34 -21.71 9.38 1.86
N SER A 35 -22.25 10.28 2.68
CA SER A 35 -21.77 10.51 4.05
C SER A 35 -22.06 9.29 4.92
N ASP A 36 -21.44 9.20 6.10
CA ASP A 36 -21.73 8.13 7.04
C ASP A 36 -23.21 8.10 7.42
N THR A 37 -23.75 6.90 7.50
CA THR A 37 -25.16 6.62 7.86
C THR A 37 -25.18 5.49 8.91
N PRO A 38 -26.34 5.19 9.53
CA PRO A 38 -26.43 4.04 10.44
C PRO A 38 -26.06 2.69 9.84
N VAL A 39 -26.07 2.55 8.49
CA VAL A 39 -25.77 1.30 7.78
C VAL A 39 -24.48 1.36 6.97
N TYR A 40 -23.82 2.52 6.90
CA TYR A 40 -22.61 2.72 6.12
C TYR A 40 -21.63 3.66 6.82
N HIS A 41 -20.41 3.17 7.04
CA HIS A 41 -19.30 3.96 7.55
C HIS A 41 -18.10 3.87 6.58
N LYS A 42 -17.58 5.02 6.16
CA LYS A 42 -16.41 5.08 5.27
C LYS A 42 -15.18 4.41 5.88
N SER A 43 -15.06 4.45 7.20
CA SER A 43 -13.95 3.86 7.94
C SER A 43 -13.89 2.34 7.88
N SER A 44 -15.01 1.67 7.57
CA SER A 44 -15.08 0.21 7.41
C SER A 44 -15.48 -0.23 6.00
N GLY A 45 -15.97 0.69 5.17
CA GLY A 45 -16.36 0.41 3.80
C GLY A 45 -15.16 0.10 2.90
N LEU A 46 -15.25 -0.96 2.10
CA LEU A 46 -14.27 -1.34 1.06
C LEU A 46 -15.03 -1.60 -0.24
N PHE A 47 -14.68 -0.86 -1.29
CA PHE A 47 -15.30 -1.05 -2.60
C PHE A 47 -14.92 -2.39 -3.20
N ALA A 48 -15.90 -3.10 -3.73
CA ALA A 48 -15.78 -4.41 -4.39
C ALA A 48 -15.31 -5.58 -3.50
N MET A 49 -15.16 -5.40 -2.18
CA MET A 49 -14.75 -6.49 -1.28
C MET A 49 -15.73 -7.66 -1.27
N ASN A 50 -17.02 -7.42 -1.50
CA ASN A 50 -18.05 -8.44 -1.66
C ASN A 50 -17.79 -9.39 -2.83
N PHE A 51 -17.15 -8.94 -3.89
CA PHE A 51 -16.71 -9.74 -5.03
C PHE A 51 -15.34 -10.34 -4.77
N ALA A 52 -14.37 -9.50 -4.41
CA ALA A 52 -12.96 -9.87 -4.27
C ALA A 52 -12.73 -11.03 -3.29
N LYS A 53 -13.51 -11.11 -2.20
CA LYS A 53 -13.41 -12.20 -1.22
C LYS A 53 -13.63 -13.60 -1.78
N ASN A 54 -14.33 -13.71 -2.92
CA ASN A 54 -14.62 -14.98 -3.60
C ASN A 54 -13.70 -15.23 -4.82
N ALA A 55 -12.87 -14.26 -5.16
CA ALA A 55 -12.00 -14.28 -6.35
C ALA A 55 -10.51 -14.19 -5.98
N LEU A 56 -10.13 -14.63 -4.79
CA LEU A 56 -8.75 -14.54 -4.32
C LEU A 56 -7.82 -15.43 -5.15
N GLU A 57 -6.78 -14.84 -5.68
CA GLU A 57 -5.66 -15.55 -6.30
C GLU A 57 -4.50 -15.60 -5.28
N ASN A 58 -4.05 -16.79 -4.88
CA ASN A 58 -2.98 -17.02 -3.91
C ASN A 58 -3.21 -16.34 -2.54
N ASP A 59 -4.44 -16.34 -2.03
CA ASP A 59 -4.83 -15.65 -0.78
C ASP A 59 -4.49 -14.14 -0.81
N ARG A 60 -4.50 -13.52 -1.98
CA ARG A 60 -4.04 -12.15 -2.25
C ARG A 60 -5.18 -11.22 -2.61
N ILE A 61 -5.13 -10.00 -2.08
CA ILE A 61 -5.96 -8.86 -2.47
C ILE A 61 -5.08 -7.77 -3.10
N ILE A 62 -5.60 -7.11 -4.12
CA ILE A 62 -5.01 -5.91 -4.71
C ILE A 62 -5.75 -4.70 -4.15
N LEU A 63 -5.02 -3.81 -3.50
CA LEU A 63 -5.57 -2.58 -2.93
C LEU A 63 -5.22 -1.40 -3.83
N ALA A 64 -6.19 -0.93 -4.61
CA ALA A 64 -6.08 0.24 -5.46
C ALA A 64 -6.48 1.53 -4.71
N GLU A 65 -6.16 2.69 -5.27
CA GLU A 65 -6.46 3.98 -4.64
C GLU A 65 -7.95 4.34 -4.81
N GLY A 66 -8.48 4.15 -6.02
CA GLY A 66 -9.84 4.56 -6.39
C GLY A 66 -10.71 3.42 -6.91
N TYR A 67 -12.02 3.63 -6.85
CA TYR A 67 -12.97 2.64 -7.36
C TYR A 67 -12.99 2.56 -8.90
N MET A 68 -12.48 3.57 -9.62
CA MET A 68 -12.34 3.47 -11.08
C MET A 68 -11.27 2.47 -11.45
N ASP A 69 -10.13 2.47 -10.75
CA ASP A 69 -9.06 1.49 -10.95
C ASP A 69 -9.58 0.07 -10.71
N VAL A 70 -10.33 -0.12 -9.62
CA VAL A 70 -10.95 -1.41 -9.31
C VAL A 70 -11.90 -1.87 -10.42
N ILE A 71 -12.73 -0.97 -10.96
CA ILE A 71 -13.64 -1.31 -12.06
C ILE A 71 -12.85 -1.76 -13.31
N SER A 72 -11.78 -1.06 -13.64
CA SER A 72 -10.92 -1.42 -14.78
C SER A 72 -10.20 -2.74 -14.56
N LEU A 73 -9.70 -2.98 -13.35
CA LEU A 73 -9.10 -4.26 -12.97
C LEU A 73 -10.10 -5.41 -13.08
N HIS A 74 -11.32 -5.26 -12.55
CA HIS A 74 -12.37 -6.28 -12.66
C HIS A 74 -12.77 -6.54 -14.11
N LYS A 75 -12.90 -5.49 -14.94
CA LYS A 75 -13.14 -5.64 -16.40
C LYS A 75 -12.03 -6.42 -17.09
N ALA A 76 -10.79 -6.30 -16.63
CA ALA A 76 -9.63 -7.04 -17.13
C ALA A 76 -9.51 -8.46 -16.52
N GLY A 77 -10.51 -8.90 -15.74
CA GLY A 77 -10.53 -10.22 -15.09
C GLY A 77 -9.64 -10.33 -13.86
N ILE A 78 -9.29 -9.20 -13.24
CA ILE A 78 -8.52 -9.14 -11.98
C ILE A 78 -9.52 -8.78 -10.86
N GLU A 79 -10.30 -9.78 -10.46
CA GLU A 79 -11.49 -9.60 -9.63
C GLU A 79 -11.19 -9.54 -8.13
N ASN A 80 -9.95 -9.82 -7.72
CA ASN A 80 -9.47 -9.67 -6.33
C ASN A 80 -9.01 -8.26 -5.97
N ALA A 81 -9.38 -7.25 -6.78
CA ALA A 81 -9.07 -5.85 -6.55
C ALA A 81 -10.15 -5.16 -5.70
N ILE A 82 -9.72 -4.30 -4.78
CA ILE A 82 -10.56 -3.49 -3.91
C ILE A 82 -10.02 -2.07 -3.80
N ALA A 83 -10.84 -1.14 -3.30
CA ALA A 83 -10.37 0.20 -2.93
C ALA A 83 -10.99 0.70 -1.64
N SER A 84 -10.32 1.66 -0.99
CA SER A 84 -10.94 2.50 0.03
C SER A 84 -11.90 3.50 -0.63
N LEU A 85 -12.78 4.09 0.17
CA LEU A 85 -13.87 4.94 -0.36
C LEU A 85 -13.59 6.43 -0.16
N GLY A 86 -12.50 6.92 -0.76
CA GLY A 86 -12.11 8.34 -0.70
C GLY A 86 -11.57 8.76 0.67
N THR A 87 -11.06 7.81 1.44
CA THR A 87 -10.39 8.03 2.73
C THR A 87 -9.07 7.25 2.76
N ALA A 88 -8.13 7.69 3.60
CA ALA A 88 -6.96 6.86 3.89
C ALA A 88 -7.39 5.51 4.47
N LEU A 89 -6.60 4.46 4.19
CA LEU A 89 -6.85 3.13 4.74
C LEU A 89 -6.89 3.17 6.28
N THR A 90 -7.87 2.49 6.85
CA THR A 90 -8.06 2.41 8.31
C THR A 90 -7.64 1.04 8.87
N ALA A 91 -7.39 0.98 10.18
CA ALA A 91 -7.13 -0.28 10.86
C ALA A 91 -8.33 -1.24 10.82
N GLU A 92 -9.56 -0.71 10.76
CA GLU A 92 -10.78 -1.53 10.63
C GLU A 92 -10.85 -2.18 9.24
N GLN A 93 -10.62 -1.42 8.18
CA GLN A 93 -10.53 -1.93 6.82
C GLN A 93 -9.44 -3.01 6.69
N ALA A 94 -8.26 -2.79 7.27
CA ALA A 94 -7.18 -3.77 7.26
C ALA A 94 -7.58 -5.08 7.98
N ARG A 95 -8.29 -5.00 9.12
CA ARG A 95 -8.81 -6.19 9.81
C ARG A 95 -9.87 -6.91 8.98
N ILE A 96 -10.69 -6.19 8.22
CA ILE A 96 -11.66 -6.82 7.30
C ILE A 96 -10.91 -7.59 6.22
N ILE A 97 -9.90 -7.00 5.59
CA ILE A 97 -9.08 -7.67 4.58
C ILE A 97 -8.42 -8.93 5.15
N ALA A 98 -7.84 -8.84 6.35
CA ALA A 98 -7.13 -9.95 7.01
C ALA A 98 -8.02 -11.17 7.35
N ARG A 99 -9.34 -11.03 7.33
CA ARG A 99 -10.27 -12.17 7.48
C ARG A 99 -10.34 -13.06 6.23
N TYR A 100 -9.97 -12.52 5.08
CA TYR A 100 -10.13 -13.19 3.80
C TYR A 100 -8.81 -13.47 3.10
N ALA A 101 -7.82 -12.60 3.24
CA ALA A 101 -6.55 -12.69 2.54
C ALA A 101 -5.37 -12.77 3.51
N LYS A 102 -4.26 -13.31 3.03
CA LYS A 102 -2.97 -13.34 3.76
C LYS A 102 -1.99 -12.29 3.21
N GLU A 103 -2.17 -11.87 1.97
CA GLU A 103 -1.29 -10.91 1.29
C GLU A 103 -2.10 -9.77 0.68
N VAL A 104 -1.54 -8.56 0.75
CA VAL A 104 -2.06 -7.38 0.06
C VAL A 104 -0.98 -6.79 -0.84
N VAL A 105 -1.31 -6.59 -2.10
CA VAL A 105 -0.50 -5.79 -3.04
C VAL A 105 -1.09 -4.40 -3.12
N ILE A 106 -0.37 -3.41 -2.58
CA ILE A 106 -0.74 -2.00 -2.72
C ILE A 106 -0.42 -1.56 -4.14
N CYS A 107 -1.43 -1.09 -4.86
CA CYS A 107 -1.34 -0.54 -6.21
C CYS A 107 -1.97 0.86 -6.22
N TYR A 108 -1.27 1.81 -5.62
CA TYR A 108 -1.67 3.21 -5.58
C TYR A 108 -0.98 4.00 -6.69
N ASP A 109 -1.49 5.19 -6.97
CA ASP A 109 -0.92 6.06 -7.99
C ASP A 109 0.57 6.31 -7.76
N SER A 110 1.33 6.40 -8.84
CA SER A 110 2.78 6.56 -8.78
C SER A 110 3.22 7.98 -8.42
N ASP A 111 2.28 8.91 -8.24
CA ASP A 111 2.55 10.28 -7.83
C ASP A 111 2.96 10.40 -6.35
N GLU A 112 3.33 11.59 -5.91
CA GLU A 112 3.78 11.83 -4.53
C GLU A 112 2.67 11.54 -3.50
N ALA A 113 1.40 11.81 -3.85
CA ALA A 113 0.27 11.59 -2.96
C ALA A 113 0.00 10.10 -2.75
N GLY A 114 -0.06 9.31 -3.83
CA GLY A 114 -0.23 7.85 -3.78
C GLY A 114 0.95 7.16 -3.08
N GLN A 115 2.19 7.64 -3.30
CA GLN A 115 3.36 7.12 -2.58
C GLN A 115 3.27 7.38 -1.07
N LYS A 116 2.83 8.57 -0.64
CA LYS A 116 2.59 8.89 0.78
C LYS A 116 1.46 8.05 1.35
N ALA A 117 0.40 7.82 0.57
CA ALA A 117 -0.72 6.95 0.96
C ALA A 117 -0.25 5.50 1.16
N ALA A 118 0.55 4.95 0.25
CA ALA A 118 1.14 3.62 0.37
C ALA A 118 1.99 3.49 1.64
N GLN A 119 2.85 4.47 1.92
CA GLN A 119 3.67 4.46 3.14
C GLN A 119 2.85 4.47 4.43
N ARG A 120 1.68 5.11 4.44
CA ARG A 120 0.77 5.10 5.60
C ARG A 120 0.01 3.78 5.70
N ALA A 121 -0.35 3.17 4.58
CA ALA A 121 -1.10 1.91 4.54
C ALA A 121 -0.27 0.71 5.01
N ILE A 122 1.03 0.65 4.67
CA ILE A 122 1.93 -0.45 5.03
C ILE A 122 1.87 -0.83 6.52
N PRO A 123 2.15 0.08 7.48
CA PRO A 123 2.13 -0.29 8.89
C PRO A 123 0.74 -0.72 9.39
N ILE A 124 -0.34 -0.18 8.81
CA ILE A 124 -1.70 -0.54 9.16
C ILE A 124 -2.01 -1.98 8.73
N LEU A 125 -1.63 -2.35 7.50
CA LEU A 125 -1.83 -3.70 6.96
C LEU A 125 -0.96 -4.73 7.70
N ARG A 126 0.32 -4.42 7.93
CA ARG A 126 1.21 -5.27 8.73
C ARG A 126 0.70 -5.47 10.16
N GLY A 127 0.20 -4.41 10.80
CA GLY A 127 -0.41 -4.47 12.14
C GLY A 127 -1.68 -5.34 12.19
N ALA A 128 -2.32 -5.60 11.06
CA ALA A 128 -3.42 -6.56 10.93
C ALA A 128 -2.94 -7.99 10.61
N GLY A 129 -1.63 -8.25 10.54
CA GLY A 129 -1.04 -9.57 10.27
C GLY A 129 -0.91 -9.93 8.78
N LEU A 130 -1.09 -8.96 7.88
CA LEU A 130 -1.00 -9.17 6.44
C LEU A 130 0.45 -9.06 5.93
N LEU A 131 0.81 -9.91 4.98
CA LEU A 131 1.98 -9.72 4.15
C LEU A 131 1.70 -8.56 3.18
N VAL A 132 2.64 -7.64 3.06
CA VAL A 132 2.44 -6.44 2.23
C VAL A 132 3.47 -6.39 1.12
N ARG A 133 2.99 -6.23 -0.10
CA ARG A 133 3.79 -5.92 -1.28
C ARG A 133 3.37 -4.57 -1.83
N VAL A 134 4.27 -3.91 -2.52
CA VAL A 134 3.98 -2.63 -3.19
C VAL A 134 4.33 -2.75 -4.65
N MET A 135 3.38 -2.43 -5.49
CA MET A 135 3.54 -2.42 -6.93
C MET A 135 3.52 -0.97 -7.43
N ALA A 136 4.49 -0.61 -8.26
CA ALA A 136 4.47 0.63 -9.02
C ALA A 136 4.09 0.31 -10.47
N VAL A 137 3.10 1.01 -10.98
CA VAL A 137 2.71 0.90 -12.40
C VAL A 137 3.73 1.68 -13.24
N PRO A 138 4.35 1.08 -14.26
CA PRO A 138 5.33 1.76 -15.09
C PRO A 138 4.75 2.96 -15.84
N GLY A 139 5.57 4.00 -16.03
CA GLY A 139 5.19 5.19 -16.80
C GLY A 139 4.34 6.20 -16.04
N ASN A 140 4.31 6.14 -14.71
CA ASN A 140 3.50 7.01 -13.84
C ASN A 140 2.00 6.99 -14.17
N LYS A 141 1.52 5.84 -14.65
CA LYS A 141 0.11 5.60 -14.97
C LYS A 141 -0.61 5.03 -13.77
N ASP A 142 -1.92 5.28 -13.74
CA ASP A 142 -2.81 4.51 -12.87
C ASP A 142 -3.12 3.12 -13.50
N PRO A 143 -3.73 2.18 -12.76
CA PRO A 143 -4.10 0.86 -13.28
C PRO A 143 -4.98 0.91 -14.52
N ASP A 144 -5.94 1.83 -14.58
CA ASP A 144 -6.85 2.01 -15.71
C ASP A 144 -6.09 2.42 -16.99
N GLU A 145 -5.27 3.46 -16.88
CA GLU A 145 -4.44 3.95 -17.98
C GLU A 145 -3.46 2.88 -18.49
N PHE A 146 -2.85 2.11 -17.58
CA PHE A 146 -1.89 1.07 -17.94
C PHE A 146 -2.57 -0.06 -18.72
N ILE A 147 -3.69 -0.58 -18.24
CA ILE A 147 -4.43 -1.68 -18.87
C ILE A 147 -4.90 -1.23 -20.26
N ASN A 148 -5.51 -0.07 -20.35
CA ASN A 148 -6.02 0.46 -21.61
C ASN A 148 -4.90 0.74 -22.64
N ALA A 149 -3.75 1.24 -22.19
CA ALA A 149 -2.61 1.50 -23.09
C ALA A 149 -1.97 0.23 -23.64
N CYS A 150 -2.08 -0.91 -22.94
CA CYS A 150 -1.55 -2.19 -23.36
C CYS A 150 -2.56 -3.02 -24.19
N GLY A 151 -3.79 -2.55 -24.38
CA GLY A 151 -4.83 -3.23 -25.15
C GLY A 151 -5.09 -4.66 -24.66
N ASP A 152 -5.18 -5.62 -25.57
CA ASP A 152 -5.50 -7.02 -25.25
C ASP A 152 -4.48 -7.70 -24.32
N GLU A 153 -3.24 -7.22 -24.28
CA GLU A 153 -2.21 -7.73 -23.38
C GLU A 153 -2.24 -7.09 -21.98
N GLY A 154 -3.06 -6.07 -21.76
CA GLY A 154 -3.06 -5.25 -20.54
C GLY A 154 -3.22 -6.08 -19.27
N ALA A 155 -4.20 -6.98 -19.26
CA ALA A 155 -4.44 -7.85 -18.10
C ALA A 155 -3.25 -8.80 -17.82
N ALA A 156 -2.67 -9.41 -18.85
CA ALA A 156 -1.53 -10.32 -18.70
C ALA A 156 -0.27 -9.59 -18.22
N ARG A 157 -0.01 -8.39 -18.73
CA ARG A 157 1.11 -7.55 -18.29
C ARG A 157 0.91 -7.08 -16.86
N PHE A 158 -0.30 -6.70 -16.48
CA PHE A 158 -0.59 -6.26 -15.12
C PHE A 158 -0.41 -7.41 -14.10
N ARG A 159 -0.85 -8.64 -14.43
CA ARG A 159 -0.59 -9.82 -13.59
C ARG A 159 0.91 -10.08 -13.40
N ARG A 160 1.72 -9.91 -14.46
CA ARG A 160 3.19 -10.01 -14.33
C ARG A 160 3.78 -8.97 -13.38
N LEU A 161 3.27 -7.73 -13.41
CA LEU A 161 3.70 -6.69 -12.46
C LEU A 161 3.33 -7.07 -11.02
N ILE A 162 2.16 -7.66 -10.79
CA ILE A 162 1.78 -8.17 -9.47
C ILE A 162 2.78 -9.23 -9.00
N GLU A 163 3.12 -10.21 -9.84
CA GLU A 163 4.08 -11.25 -9.47
C GLU A 163 5.50 -10.72 -9.24
N GLN A 164 5.89 -9.70 -9.96
CA GLN A 164 7.20 -9.04 -9.84
C GLN A 164 7.26 -7.98 -8.75
N SER A 165 6.12 -7.63 -8.13
CA SER A 165 6.09 -6.61 -7.08
C SER A 165 6.97 -7.02 -5.90
N GLY A 166 7.78 -6.09 -5.41
CA GLY A 166 8.63 -6.29 -4.23
C GLY A 166 7.82 -6.27 -2.93
N ASN A 167 8.37 -6.84 -1.86
CA ASN A 167 7.78 -6.63 -0.56
C ASN A 167 7.96 -5.16 -0.10
N ASP A 168 7.21 -4.77 0.91
CA ASP A 168 7.21 -3.38 1.38
C ASP A 168 8.56 -2.91 1.93
N VAL A 169 9.39 -3.81 2.48
CA VAL A 169 10.73 -3.44 2.97
C VAL A 169 11.63 -3.07 1.80
N GLU A 170 11.62 -3.87 0.72
CA GLU A 170 12.37 -3.57 -0.50
C GLU A 170 11.93 -2.26 -1.13
N TYR A 171 10.62 -2.05 -1.24
CA TYR A 171 10.04 -0.78 -1.72
C TYR A 171 10.52 0.42 -0.89
N ARG A 172 10.45 0.30 0.45
CA ARG A 172 10.84 1.36 1.38
C ARG A 172 12.34 1.64 1.34
N LEU A 173 13.17 0.59 1.25
CA LEU A 173 14.62 0.74 1.10
C LEU A 173 15.00 1.37 -0.24
N ALA A 174 14.37 0.95 -1.35
CA ALA A 174 14.61 1.53 -2.67
C ALA A 174 14.23 3.01 -2.70
N LYS A 175 13.07 3.37 -2.12
CA LYS A 175 12.64 4.75 -2.01
C LYS A 175 13.57 5.59 -1.12
N LEU A 176 14.01 5.02 -0.01
CA LEU A 176 14.96 5.69 0.87
C LEU A 176 16.28 5.97 0.14
N LYS A 177 16.78 4.96 -0.58
CA LYS A 177 18.01 5.03 -1.37
C LYS A 177 17.99 6.15 -2.41
N SER A 178 16.85 6.37 -3.07
CA SER A 178 16.73 7.43 -4.09
C SER A 178 16.84 8.85 -3.53
N GLY A 179 16.75 9.04 -2.22
CA GLY A 179 16.90 10.34 -1.55
C GLY A 179 18.35 10.69 -1.18
N TYR A 180 19.34 9.81 -1.45
CA TYR A 180 20.72 10.02 -1.05
C TYR A 180 21.67 9.86 -2.24
N ASP A 181 22.71 10.68 -2.26
CA ASP A 181 23.81 10.55 -3.24
C ASP A 181 24.82 9.50 -2.76
N LEU A 182 24.75 8.31 -3.31
CA LEU A 182 25.63 7.20 -2.93
C LEU A 182 27.00 7.25 -3.59
N SER A 183 27.29 8.22 -4.45
CA SER A 183 28.61 8.39 -5.06
C SER A 183 29.65 8.89 -4.07
N ASN A 184 29.23 9.56 -2.99
CA ASN A 184 30.09 10.06 -1.93
C ASN A 184 29.89 9.33 -0.60
N GLU A 185 30.93 9.33 0.24
CA GLU A 185 30.91 8.60 1.53
C GLU A 185 29.84 9.12 2.49
N ASN A 186 29.63 10.43 2.55
CA ASN A 186 28.66 11.03 3.46
C ASN A 186 27.22 10.61 3.10
N GLY A 187 26.86 10.64 1.83
CA GLY A 187 25.55 10.17 1.36
C GLY A 187 25.33 8.67 1.64
N ARG A 188 26.38 7.85 1.47
CA ARG A 188 26.34 6.42 1.82
C ARG A 188 26.12 6.19 3.30
N ILE A 189 26.81 6.95 4.17
CA ILE A 189 26.61 6.88 5.62
C ILE A 189 25.19 7.31 6.00
N GLN A 190 24.69 8.41 5.45
CA GLN A 190 23.34 8.91 5.73
C GLN A 190 22.27 7.91 5.29
N TYR A 191 22.40 7.32 4.10
CA TYR A 191 21.50 6.26 3.65
C TYR A 191 21.55 5.06 4.59
N LEU A 192 22.74 4.57 4.95
CA LEU A 192 22.89 3.43 5.86
C LEU A 192 22.22 3.70 7.22
N MET A 193 22.41 4.88 7.79
CA MET A 193 21.78 5.29 9.05
C MET A 193 20.26 5.24 8.96
N ALA A 194 19.70 5.80 7.89
CA ALA A 194 18.26 5.82 7.66
C ALA A 194 17.70 4.40 7.38
N ALA A 195 18.43 3.58 6.62
CA ALA A 195 18.06 2.17 6.39
C ALA A 195 18.07 1.34 7.68
N VAL A 196 19.06 1.54 8.55
CA VAL A 196 19.13 0.91 9.87
C VAL A 196 17.93 1.30 10.74
N GLU A 197 17.51 2.55 10.72
CA GLU A 197 16.31 3.00 11.46
C GLU A 197 15.03 2.35 10.94
N LEU A 198 14.92 2.16 9.62
CA LEU A 198 13.81 1.47 8.99
C LEU A 198 13.77 0.00 9.44
N LEU A 199 14.90 -0.71 9.31
CA LEU A 199 15.01 -2.13 9.67
C LEU A 199 14.84 -2.39 11.17
N ALA A 200 15.26 -1.46 12.02
CA ALA A 200 15.03 -1.54 13.47
C ALA A 200 13.54 -1.51 13.86
N GLY A 201 12.66 -1.06 12.96
CA GLY A 201 11.21 -1.09 13.12
C GLY A 201 10.55 -2.40 12.70
N LEU A 202 11.28 -3.35 12.12
CA LEU A 202 10.74 -4.65 11.73
C LEU A 202 10.60 -5.55 12.97
N GLU A 203 9.42 -6.15 13.16
CA GLU A 203 9.18 -7.05 14.29
C GLU A 203 9.83 -8.41 14.09
N ASN A 204 9.80 -8.93 12.85
CA ASN A 204 10.36 -10.23 12.52
C ASN A 204 11.89 -10.19 12.51
N ALA A 205 12.51 -10.92 13.44
CA ALA A 205 13.97 -10.97 13.57
C ALA A 205 14.69 -11.62 12.38
N ILE A 206 14.07 -12.62 11.74
CA ILE A 206 14.64 -13.29 10.56
C ILE A 206 14.60 -12.35 9.36
N GLU A 207 13.46 -11.73 9.11
CA GLU A 207 13.32 -10.73 8.04
C GLU A 207 14.36 -9.62 8.21
N ARG A 208 14.49 -9.11 9.42
CA ARG A 208 15.48 -8.08 9.78
C ARG A 208 16.92 -8.53 9.49
N ASP A 209 17.30 -9.76 9.86
CA ASP A 209 18.65 -10.29 9.62
C ASP A 209 18.97 -10.43 8.14
N VAL A 210 18.02 -10.88 7.33
CA VAL A 210 18.14 -10.98 5.87
C VAL A 210 18.48 -9.63 5.26
N TYR A 211 17.72 -8.57 5.62
CA TYR A 211 17.96 -7.25 5.07
C TYR A 211 19.22 -6.58 5.60
N VAL A 212 19.62 -6.83 6.86
CA VAL A 212 20.90 -6.36 7.40
C VAL A 212 22.06 -6.99 6.62
N SER A 213 22.00 -8.30 6.35
CA SER A 213 23.02 -9.01 5.56
C SER A 213 23.11 -8.44 4.14
N ARG A 214 21.97 -8.15 3.50
CA ARG A 214 21.93 -7.53 2.17
C ARG A 214 22.53 -6.12 2.16
N LEU A 215 22.20 -5.27 3.14
CA LEU A 215 22.80 -3.93 3.28
C LEU A 215 24.31 -3.99 3.52
N SER A 216 24.77 -4.93 4.36
CA SER A 216 26.20 -5.18 4.62
C SER A 216 26.94 -5.45 3.34
N GLN A 217 26.44 -6.35 2.49
CA GLN A 217 27.03 -6.69 1.21
C GLN A 217 26.98 -5.53 0.20
N GLU A 218 25.82 -4.88 0.07
CA GLU A 218 25.61 -3.80 -0.90
C GLU A 218 26.52 -2.58 -0.64
N LEU A 219 26.69 -2.20 0.62
CA LEU A 219 27.47 -1.01 1.02
C LEU A 219 28.90 -1.34 1.45
N ASN A 220 29.29 -2.62 1.46
CA ASN A 220 30.58 -3.11 1.94
C ASN A 220 30.91 -2.62 3.37
N VAL A 221 29.94 -2.81 4.30
CA VAL A 221 30.04 -2.44 5.71
C VAL A 221 29.88 -3.70 6.57
N ASP A 222 30.68 -3.81 7.64
CA ASP A 222 30.60 -4.95 8.55
C ASP A 222 29.20 -5.11 9.15
N LYS A 223 28.66 -6.35 9.10
CA LYS A 223 27.32 -6.67 9.61
C LYS A 223 27.17 -6.36 11.10
N ASN A 224 28.23 -6.58 11.90
CA ASN A 224 28.19 -6.33 13.34
C ASN A 224 28.10 -4.81 13.64
N ALA A 225 28.76 -3.99 12.81
CA ALA A 225 28.63 -2.52 12.93
C ALA A 225 27.18 -2.07 12.69
N ILE A 226 26.51 -2.65 11.68
CA ILE A 226 25.09 -2.38 11.40
C ILE A 226 24.21 -2.83 12.58
N LEU A 227 24.42 -4.02 13.11
CA LEU A 227 23.67 -4.54 14.27
C LEU A 227 23.89 -3.72 15.54
N GLN A 228 25.11 -3.26 15.80
CA GLN A 228 25.41 -2.33 16.90
C GLN A 228 24.62 -1.02 16.75
N GLN A 229 24.70 -0.39 15.59
CA GLN A 229 23.97 0.85 15.33
C GLN A 229 22.46 0.65 15.47
N MET A 230 21.92 -0.49 15.01
CA MET A 230 20.52 -0.84 15.18
C MET A 230 20.11 -0.92 16.66
N SER A 231 20.94 -1.54 17.50
CA SER A 231 20.67 -1.65 18.94
C SER A 231 20.62 -0.26 19.62
N VAL A 232 21.47 0.66 19.18
CA VAL A 232 21.44 2.07 19.65
C VAL A 232 20.14 2.75 19.23
N SER A 233 19.72 2.58 17.99
CA SER A 233 18.47 3.18 17.46
C SER A 233 17.24 2.66 18.21
N VAL A 234 17.14 1.36 18.46
CA VAL A 234 16.06 0.75 19.26
C VAL A 234 16.00 1.33 20.66
N ARG A 235 17.14 1.40 21.36
CA ARG A 235 17.21 1.98 22.71
C ARG A 235 16.80 3.45 22.75
N LYS A 236 17.20 4.23 21.74
CA LYS A 236 16.83 5.65 21.63
C LYS A 236 15.31 5.81 21.44
N LYS A 237 14.69 5.00 20.57
CA LYS A 237 13.23 5.01 20.36
C LYS A 237 12.47 4.60 21.64
N ALA A 238 12.90 3.54 22.34
CA ALA A 238 12.28 3.10 23.58
C ALA A 238 12.30 4.19 24.66
N ARG A 239 13.46 4.87 24.84
CA ARG A 239 13.57 5.99 25.78
C ARG A 239 12.70 7.19 25.42
N ALA A 240 12.56 7.49 24.09
CA ALA A 240 11.69 8.56 23.63
C ALA A 240 10.22 8.25 23.90
N ALA A 241 9.77 7.02 23.64
CA ALA A 241 8.41 6.56 23.92
C ALA A 241 8.06 6.63 25.43
N GLN A 242 8.97 6.19 26.30
CA GLN A 242 8.78 6.29 27.76
C GLN A 242 8.64 7.74 28.25
N ARG A 243 9.41 8.67 27.67
CA ARG A 243 9.31 10.11 28.02
C ARG A 243 7.99 10.74 27.57
N GLN A 244 7.40 10.24 26.46
CA GLN A 244 6.08 10.73 26.01
C GLN A 244 4.93 10.20 26.86
N GLN A 245 5.04 8.99 27.41
CA GLN A 245 4.03 8.41 28.32
C GLN A 245 4.05 9.03 29.73
N GLN A 246 5.15 9.67 30.11
CA GLN A 246 5.30 10.33 31.42
C GLN A 246 4.91 11.83 31.40
N ARG A 247 4.53 12.36 30.26
CA ARG A 247 4.00 13.72 30.07
C ARG A 247 2.49 13.71 29.84
#